data_d281bae120acd6bf14f5794e9e58869a
#
_entry.id   d281bae120acd6bf14f5794e9e58869a
#
_cell.length_a   1.000
_cell.length_b   1.000
_cell.length_c   1.000
_cell.angle_alpha   90.00
_cell.angle_beta   90.00
_cell.angle_gamma   90.00
#
_symmetry.space_group_name_H-M   'P 1'
#
loop_
_entity.id
_entity.type
_entity.pdbx_description
1 polymer ?
#
loop_
_entity_poly.entity_id
_entity_poly.type
_entity_poly.pdbx_seq_one_letter_code
_entity_poly.pdbx_strand_id
1 'polypeptide(L)'
;MRRKQFIYYIPYALWLVLFVLAPVALILYQSFFDINGQATLQNYATYFQSGTYLKMTLNSLWYAFLITLITLLISYPTAYWLHQTKHKQLWLLLIILPTWINLLLKAYAFIGIFSQNGAINHFLGWFGIGPQQILFTNFSFLVVATYIEIPFMILPIFNSLE
;
A
#
# COMPACT_ATOMS: atom_id res chain seq x y z
N MET A 1 -33.76 -22.32 12.16
CA MET A 1 -33.00 -21.89 10.96
C MET A 1 -31.54 -21.49 11.25
N ARG A 2 -31.15 -20.97 12.42
CA ARG A 2 -29.76 -20.51 12.73
C ARG A 2 -28.68 -21.61 12.77
N ARG A 3 -29.01 -22.87 13.16
CA ARG A 3 -27.96 -23.94 13.26
C ARG A 3 -27.39 -24.43 11.93
N LYS A 4 -28.19 -24.44 10.85
CA LYS A 4 -27.67 -24.85 9.52
C LYS A 4 -26.76 -23.82 8.87
N GLN A 5 -26.93 -22.55 9.16
CA GLN A 5 -26.08 -21.48 8.64
C GLN A 5 -24.69 -21.52 9.27
N PHE A 6 -24.55 -21.95 10.53
CA PHE A 6 -23.26 -22.03 11.22
C PHE A 6 -22.27 -23.00 10.55
N ILE A 7 -22.78 -24.09 9.96
CA ILE A 7 -21.93 -25.08 9.27
C ILE A 7 -21.21 -24.48 8.06
N TYR A 8 -21.85 -23.55 7.36
CA TYR A 8 -21.24 -22.90 6.19
C TYR A 8 -20.12 -21.90 6.55
N TYR A 9 -20.08 -21.42 7.80
CA TYR A 9 -18.99 -20.54 8.28
C TYR A 9 -17.75 -21.32 8.72
N ILE A 10 -17.86 -22.63 9.00
CA ILE A 10 -16.75 -23.44 9.51
C ILE A 10 -15.55 -23.45 8.56
N PRO A 11 -15.70 -23.72 7.26
CA PRO A 11 -14.56 -23.72 6.34
C PRO A 11 -13.86 -22.36 6.26
N TYR A 12 -14.64 -21.28 6.25
CA TYR A 12 -14.10 -19.91 6.24
C TYR A 12 -13.38 -19.58 7.55
N ALA A 13 -13.99 -19.91 8.69
CA ALA A 13 -13.39 -19.69 10.01
C ALA A 13 -12.10 -20.50 10.18
N LEU A 14 -12.08 -21.76 9.73
CA LEU A 14 -10.90 -22.61 9.76
C LEU A 14 -9.76 -22.02 8.92
N TRP A 15 -10.08 -21.55 7.71
CA TRP A 15 -9.11 -20.89 6.84
C TRP A 15 -8.54 -19.62 7.52
N LEU A 16 -9.39 -18.79 8.11
CA LEU A 16 -9.01 -17.58 8.80
C LEU A 16 -8.10 -17.87 10.01
N VAL A 17 -8.44 -18.90 10.80
CA VAL A 17 -7.62 -19.33 11.93
C VAL A 17 -6.24 -19.83 11.46
N LEU A 18 -6.20 -20.68 10.45
CA LEU A 18 -4.96 -21.30 9.97
C LEU A 18 -4.04 -20.31 9.23
N PHE A 19 -4.59 -19.45 8.38
CA PHE A 19 -3.78 -18.61 7.49
C PHE A 19 -3.64 -17.16 7.96
N VAL A 20 -4.45 -16.71 8.90
CA VAL A 20 -4.36 -15.35 9.44
C VAL A 20 -3.98 -15.38 10.92
N LEU A 21 -4.79 -16.02 11.77
CA LEU A 21 -4.57 -15.97 13.22
C LEU A 21 -3.35 -16.78 13.65
N ALA A 22 -3.13 -17.97 13.09
CA ALA A 22 -1.99 -18.81 13.50
C ALA A 22 -0.63 -18.17 13.17
N PRO A 23 -0.36 -17.61 11.96
CA PRO A 23 0.88 -16.90 11.69
C PRO A 23 1.09 -15.68 12.62
N VAL A 24 0.03 -14.90 12.87
CA VAL A 24 0.11 -13.76 13.79
C VAL A 24 0.42 -14.21 15.22
N ALA A 25 -0.24 -15.27 15.70
CA ALA A 25 0.02 -15.83 17.01
C ALA A 25 1.45 -16.39 17.12
N LEU A 26 1.97 -17.02 16.07
CA LEU A 26 3.36 -17.52 16.03
C LEU A 26 4.36 -16.36 16.08
N ILE A 27 4.14 -15.27 15.35
CA ILE A 27 5.01 -14.09 15.41
C ILE A 27 4.99 -13.49 16.82
N LEU A 28 3.80 -13.33 17.40
CA LEU A 28 3.67 -12.84 18.78
C LEU A 28 4.36 -13.77 19.78
N TYR A 29 4.18 -15.08 19.65
CA TYR A 29 4.85 -16.04 20.49
C TYR A 29 6.38 -15.92 20.38
N GLN A 30 6.91 -15.95 19.15
CA GLN A 30 8.35 -15.85 18.90
C GLN A 30 8.95 -14.52 19.37
N SER A 31 8.17 -13.43 19.41
CA SER A 31 8.68 -12.13 19.86
C SER A 31 9.13 -12.13 21.33
N PHE A 32 8.64 -13.09 22.11
CA PHE A 32 9.03 -13.28 23.52
C PHE A 32 10.19 -14.25 23.73
N PHE A 33 10.81 -14.73 22.65
CA PHE A 33 11.93 -15.66 22.74
C PHE A 33 13.15 -15.10 22.02
N ASP A 34 14.33 -15.39 22.54
CA ASP A 34 15.59 -15.09 21.86
C ASP A 34 15.95 -16.18 20.83
N ILE A 35 17.07 -16.00 20.14
CA ILE A 35 17.59 -16.97 19.15
C ILE A 35 17.94 -18.33 19.75
N ASN A 36 18.12 -18.42 21.09
CA ASN A 36 18.41 -19.65 21.82
C ASN A 36 17.13 -20.31 22.37
N GLY A 37 15.96 -19.73 22.11
CA GLY A 37 14.66 -20.23 22.57
C GLY A 37 14.37 -19.93 24.05
N GLN A 38 15.08 -18.99 24.67
CA GLN A 38 14.82 -18.56 26.04
C GLN A 38 13.80 -17.41 26.04
N ALA A 39 12.84 -17.49 26.97
CA ALA A 39 11.83 -16.45 27.14
C ALA A 39 12.48 -15.14 27.60
N THR A 40 12.31 -14.07 26.85
CA THR A 40 12.94 -12.77 27.11
C THR A 40 12.14 -11.61 26.54
N LEU A 41 12.27 -10.44 27.12
CA LEU A 41 11.80 -9.17 26.58
C LEU A 41 12.93 -8.40 25.87
N GLN A 42 14.09 -9.02 25.66
CA GLN A 42 15.27 -8.39 25.06
C GLN A 42 14.97 -7.82 23.66
N ASN A 43 14.16 -8.52 22.88
CA ASN A 43 13.76 -8.05 21.54
C ASN A 43 13.08 -6.67 21.60
N TYR A 44 12.18 -6.49 22.56
CA TYR A 44 11.50 -5.22 22.78
C TYR A 44 12.45 -4.15 23.35
N ALA A 45 13.29 -4.52 24.31
CA ALA A 45 14.29 -3.62 24.87
C ALA A 45 15.25 -3.12 23.77
N THR A 46 15.74 -4.01 22.92
CA THR A 46 16.60 -3.67 21.78
C THR A 46 15.91 -2.74 20.79
N TYR A 47 14.62 -2.99 20.49
CA TYR A 47 13.83 -2.12 19.62
C TYR A 47 13.72 -0.70 20.18
N PHE A 48 13.32 -0.55 21.44
CA PHE A 48 13.13 0.77 22.05
C PHE A 48 14.43 1.51 22.37
N GLN A 49 15.53 0.81 22.58
CA GLN A 49 16.85 1.39 22.80
C GLN A 49 17.54 1.80 21.49
N SER A 50 17.13 1.22 20.37
CA SER A 50 17.71 1.51 19.07
C SER A 50 17.08 2.75 18.43
N GLY A 51 17.83 3.85 18.39
CA GLY A 51 17.39 5.06 17.67
C GLY A 51 17.11 4.81 16.17
N THR A 52 17.75 3.82 15.57
CA THR A 52 17.54 3.43 14.19
C THR A 52 16.15 2.83 13.98
N TYR A 53 15.73 1.88 14.80
CA TYR A 53 14.41 1.25 14.70
C TYR A 53 13.29 2.25 14.97
N LEU A 54 13.44 3.10 15.98
CA LEU A 54 12.47 4.15 16.28
C LEU A 54 12.34 5.14 15.10
N LYS A 55 13.48 5.58 14.54
CA LYS A 55 13.49 6.48 13.38
C LYS A 55 12.83 5.83 12.14
N MET A 56 13.11 4.56 11.88
CA MET A 56 12.47 3.82 10.77
C MET A 56 10.95 3.74 10.96
N THR A 57 10.49 3.44 12.17
CA THR A 57 9.05 3.38 12.49
C THR A 57 8.38 4.73 12.32
N LEU A 58 8.97 5.81 12.85
CA LEU A 58 8.44 7.16 12.70
C LEU A 58 8.39 7.59 11.23
N ASN A 59 9.44 7.30 10.47
CA ASN A 59 9.45 7.57 9.03
C ASN A 59 8.36 6.79 8.31
N SER A 60 8.17 5.52 8.63
CA SER A 60 7.11 4.69 8.01
C SER A 60 5.72 5.25 8.30
N LEU A 61 5.45 5.68 9.54
CA LEU A 61 4.19 6.33 9.91
C LEU A 61 4.00 7.65 9.16
N TRP A 62 5.07 8.46 9.05
CA TRP A 62 5.02 9.71 8.32
C TRP A 62 4.71 9.51 6.83
N TYR A 63 5.39 8.56 6.18
CA TYR A 63 5.11 8.27 4.77
C TYR A 63 3.73 7.66 4.57
N ALA A 64 3.26 6.80 5.46
CA ALA A 64 1.90 6.26 5.42
C ALA A 64 0.86 7.37 5.51
N PHE A 65 1.05 8.34 6.41
CA PHE A 65 0.20 9.52 6.53
C PHE A 65 0.18 10.36 5.24
N LEU A 66 1.37 10.66 4.67
CA LEU A 66 1.48 11.42 3.43
C LEU A 66 0.82 10.71 2.24
N ILE A 67 1.07 9.41 2.08
CA ILE A 67 0.46 8.61 1.01
C ILE A 67 -1.06 8.63 1.14
N THR A 68 -1.57 8.39 2.35
CA THR A 68 -3.03 8.40 2.61
C THR A 68 -3.64 9.77 2.30
N LEU A 69 -2.99 10.84 2.73
CA LEU A 69 -3.47 12.21 2.48
C LEU A 69 -3.50 12.53 0.99
N ILE A 70 -2.41 12.27 0.27
CA ILE A 70 -2.31 12.54 -1.16
C ILE A 70 -3.32 11.69 -1.94
N THR A 71 -3.40 10.40 -1.60
CA THR A 71 -4.36 9.48 -2.22
C THR A 71 -5.80 9.95 -1.99
N LEU A 72 -6.14 10.39 -0.77
CA LEU A 72 -7.47 10.91 -0.43
C LEU A 72 -7.79 12.18 -1.21
N LEU A 73 -6.84 13.12 -1.30
CA LEU A 73 -7.02 14.39 -2.03
C LEU A 73 -7.26 14.17 -3.53
N ILE A 74 -6.71 13.10 -4.10
CA ILE A 74 -6.93 12.72 -5.52
C ILE A 74 -8.22 11.90 -5.65
N SER A 75 -8.42 10.92 -4.78
CA SER A 75 -9.49 9.93 -4.90
C SER A 75 -10.87 10.51 -4.60
N TYR A 76 -10.99 11.42 -3.63
CA TYR A 76 -12.26 12.01 -3.27
C TYR A 76 -12.90 12.82 -4.41
N PRO A 77 -12.23 13.82 -5.01
CA PRO A 77 -12.81 14.55 -6.14
C PRO A 77 -13.03 13.65 -7.37
N THR A 78 -12.16 12.66 -7.59
CA THR A 78 -12.32 11.70 -8.68
C THR A 78 -13.57 10.83 -8.48
N ALA A 79 -13.79 10.29 -7.29
CA ALA A 79 -14.97 9.49 -6.96
C ALA A 79 -16.26 10.32 -7.04
N TYR A 80 -16.22 11.57 -6.57
CA TYR A 80 -17.34 12.50 -6.65
C TYR A 80 -17.73 12.82 -8.08
N TRP A 81 -16.75 13.15 -8.93
CA TRP A 81 -16.96 13.37 -10.37
C TRP A 81 -17.51 12.11 -11.04
N LEU A 82 -16.96 10.96 -10.69
CA LEU A 82 -17.36 9.67 -11.25
C LEU A 82 -18.83 9.35 -10.95
N HIS A 83 -19.28 9.60 -9.70
CA HIS A 83 -20.66 9.42 -9.28
C HIS A 83 -21.65 10.20 -10.15
N GLN A 84 -21.28 11.40 -10.61
CA GLN A 84 -22.11 12.27 -11.45
C GLN A 84 -22.05 11.92 -12.95
N THR A 85 -21.14 11.07 -13.37
CA THR A 85 -20.89 10.76 -14.78
C THR A 85 -21.89 9.72 -15.31
N LYS A 86 -22.40 9.90 -16.54
CA LYS A 86 -23.31 8.95 -17.18
C LYS A 86 -22.70 7.57 -17.45
N HIS A 87 -21.40 7.51 -17.71
CA HIS A 87 -20.63 6.28 -18.03
C HIS A 87 -19.77 5.81 -16.86
N LYS A 88 -20.27 5.92 -15.62
CA LYS A 88 -19.55 5.59 -14.39
C LYS A 88 -18.93 4.19 -14.39
N GLN A 89 -19.64 3.19 -14.93
CA GLN A 89 -19.14 1.80 -14.98
C GLN A 89 -17.89 1.66 -15.86
N LEU A 90 -17.85 2.36 -16.99
CA LEU A 90 -16.70 2.33 -17.88
C LEU A 90 -15.48 3.00 -17.24
N TRP A 91 -15.68 4.14 -16.58
CA TRP A 91 -14.60 4.83 -15.87
C TRP A 91 -14.08 4.03 -14.68
N LEU A 92 -14.98 3.39 -13.92
CA LEU A 92 -14.58 2.46 -12.85
C LEU A 92 -13.73 1.32 -13.38
N LEU A 93 -14.14 0.70 -14.49
CA LEU A 93 -13.38 -0.36 -15.13
C LEU A 93 -11.97 0.13 -15.50
N LEU A 94 -11.84 1.31 -16.09
CA LEU A 94 -10.55 1.88 -16.47
C LEU A 94 -9.66 2.19 -15.26
N ILE A 95 -10.24 2.59 -14.13
CA ILE A 95 -9.50 2.83 -12.88
C ILE A 95 -9.03 1.51 -12.25
N ILE A 96 -9.84 0.45 -12.33
CA ILE A 96 -9.51 -0.85 -11.76
C ILE A 96 -8.53 -1.62 -12.65
N LEU A 97 -8.61 -1.48 -13.96
CA LEU A 97 -7.80 -2.25 -14.92
C LEU A 97 -6.30 -2.27 -14.61
N PRO A 98 -5.65 -1.16 -14.22
CA PRO A 98 -4.26 -1.18 -13.80
C PRO A 98 -3.97 -2.05 -12.56
N THR A 99 -4.97 -2.34 -11.71
CA THR A 99 -4.76 -3.18 -10.52
C THR A 99 -4.49 -4.64 -10.87
N TRP A 100 -4.93 -5.09 -12.05
CA TRP A 100 -4.71 -6.44 -12.54
C TRP A 100 -3.27 -6.67 -13.04
N ILE A 101 -2.53 -5.59 -13.30
CA ILE A 101 -1.12 -5.68 -13.69
C ILE A 101 -0.30 -6.07 -12.46
N ASN A 102 0.58 -7.05 -12.62
CA ASN A 102 1.48 -7.50 -11.56
C ASN A 102 2.31 -6.32 -11.01
N LEU A 103 2.48 -6.29 -9.69
CA LEU A 103 3.20 -5.21 -8.98
C LEU A 103 4.64 -5.04 -9.47
N LEU A 104 5.33 -6.16 -9.77
CA LEU A 104 6.71 -6.12 -10.28
C LEU A 104 6.79 -5.46 -11.65
N LEU A 105 5.83 -5.72 -12.55
CA LEU A 105 5.77 -5.06 -13.86
C LEU A 105 5.56 -3.55 -13.72
N LYS A 106 4.69 -3.13 -12.78
CA LYS A 106 4.53 -1.70 -12.46
C LYS A 106 5.82 -1.10 -11.94
N ALA A 107 6.52 -1.79 -11.03
CA ALA A 107 7.79 -1.32 -10.49
C ALA A 107 8.84 -1.13 -11.59
N TYR A 108 8.99 -2.10 -12.50
CA TYR A 108 9.90 -1.96 -13.65
C TYR A 108 9.52 -0.80 -14.58
N ALA A 109 8.23 -0.60 -14.84
CA ALA A 109 7.77 0.54 -15.63
C ALA A 109 8.15 1.87 -14.97
N PHE A 110 7.95 2.00 -13.66
CA PHE A 110 8.35 3.21 -12.93
C PHE A 110 9.87 3.40 -12.86
N ILE A 111 10.65 2.32 -12.74
CA ILE A 111 12.12 2.40 -12.85
C ILE A 111 12.50 3.00 -14.21
N GLY A 112 11.90 2.54 -15.30
CA GLY A 112 12.11 3.10 -16.63
C GLY A 112 11.74 4.58 -16.74
N ILE A 113 10.57 4.97 -16.19
CA ILE A 113 10.06 6.34 -16.23
C ILE A 113 10.94 7.32 -15.42
N PHE A 114 11.40 6.91 -14.22
CA PHE A 114 12.17 7.75 -13.30
C PHE A 114 13.68 7.66 -13.50
N SER A 115 14.17 6.79 -14.40
CA SER A 115 15.61 6.67 -14.69
C SER A 115 16.20 7.97 -15.25
N GLN A 116 17.51 8.11 -15.23
CA GLN A 116 18.19 9.29 -15.77
C GLN A 116 17.86 9.55 -17.25
N ASN A 117 17.70 8.48 -18.05
CA ASN A 117 17.29 8.54 -19.45
C ASN A 117 15.78 8.26 -19.61
N GLY A 118 15.00 8.37 -18.54
CA GLY A 118 13.58 8.08 -18.55
C GLY A 118 12.72 9.23 -19.06
N ALA A 119 11.43 8.93 -19.25
CA ALA A 119 10.48 9.88 -19.82
C ALA A 119 10.38 11.20 -19.06
N ILE A 120 10.51 11.19 -17.73
CA ILE A 120 10.44 12.41 -16.92
C ILE A 120 11.64 13.30 -17.16
N ASN A 121 12.85 12.74 -17.21
CA ASN A 121 14.05 13.53 -17.49
C ASN A 121 14.08 14.04 -18.93
N HIS A 122 13.57 13.28 -19.90
CA HIS A 122 13.36 13.79 -21.25
C HIS A 122 12.41 14.98 -21.29
N PHE A 123 11.28 14.88 -20.57
CA PHE A 123 10.33 15.98 -20.45
C PHE A 123 10.94 17.22 -19.78
N LEU A 124 11.70 17.05 -18.70
CA LEU A 124 12.42 18.15 -18.03
C LEU A 124 13.47 18.80 -18.95
N GLY A 125 14.10 18.00 -19.81
CA GLY A 125 15.06 18.49 -20.82
C GLY A 125 14.45 19.50 -21.82
N TRP A 126 13.15 19.39 -22.13
CA TRP A 126 12.46 20.39 -22.98
C TRP A 126 12.39 21.78 -22.33
N PHE A 127 12.45 21.83 -21.00
CA PHE A 127 12.50 23.08 -20.23
C PHE A 127 13.92 23.53 -19.90
N GLY A 128 14.95 22.88 -20.47
CA GLY A 128 16.37 23.19 -20.21
C GLY A 128 16.88 22.70 -18.86
N ILE A 129 16.11 21.82 -18.17
CA ILE A 129 16.52 21.23 -16.89
C ILE A 129 17.34 19.97 -17.20
N GLY A 130 18.57 19.92 -16.70
CA GLY A 130 19.43 18.73 -16.84
C GLY A 130 18.86 17.50 -16.13
N PRO A 131 19.37 16.29 -16.47
CA PRO A 131 18.88 15.06 -15.87
C PRO A 131 18.96 15.06 -14.34
N GLN A 132 17.83 14.79 -13.67
CA GLN A 132 17.71 14.76 -12.23
C GLN A 132 17.73 13.31 -11.72
N GLN A 133 18.34 13.08 -10.56
CA GLN A 133 18.27 11.81 -9.85
C GLN A 133 16.90 11.72 -9.15
N ILE A 134 15.91 11.18 -9.85
CA ILE A 134 14.54 11.03 -9.32
C ILE A 134 14.33 9.62 -8.77
N LEU A 135 14.93 8.62 -9.44
CA LEU A 135 14.82 7.22 -9.04
C LEU A 135 15.41 6.98 -7.65
N PHE A 136 14.76 6.18 -6.83
CA PHE A 136 15.10 5.85 -5.44
C PHE A 136 15.12 7.05 -4.49
N THR A 137 14.35 8.10 -4.80
CA THR A 137 14.12 9.22 -3.88
C THR A 137 12.81 9.06 -3.12
N ASN A 138 12.64 9.82 -2.04
CA ASN A 138 11.38 9.91 -1.31
C ASN A 138 10.23 10.37 -2.20
N PHE A 139 10.50 11.23 -3.17
CA PHE A 139 9.52 11.71 -4.14
C PHE A 139 9.00 10.56 -5.03
N SER A 140 9.90 9.78 -5.66
CA SER A 140 9.49 8.65 -6.49
C SER A 140 8.73 7.60 -5.69
N PHE A 141 9.13 7.35 -4.44
CA PHE A 141 8.44 6.44 -3.53
C PHE A 141 7.00 6.91 -3.27
N LEU A 142 6.81 8.18 -2.91
CA LEU A 142 5.48 8.75 -2.66
C LEU A 142 4.58 8.67 -3.90
N VAL A 143 5.10 9.02 -5.07
CA VAL A 143 4.34 8.98 -6.32
C VAL A 143 3.90 7.57 -6.66
N VAL A 144 4.80 6.59 -6.60
CA VAL A 144 4.50 5.19 -6.93
C VAL A 144 3.53 4.58 -5.93
N ALA A 145 3.75 4.80 -4.63
CA ALA A 145 2.87 4.30 -3.58
C ALA A 145 1.46 4.90 -3.71
N THR A 146 1.36 6.22 -3.91
CA THR A 146 0.07 6.88 -4.14
C THR A 146 -0.64 6.31 -5.37
N TYR A 147 0.06 6.13 -6.49
CA TYR A 147 -0.51 5.55 -7.71
C TYR A 147 -1.10 4.15 -7.47
N ILE A 148 -0.41 3.32 -6.70
CA ILE A 148 -0.86 1.96 -6.39
C ILE A 148 -2.14 1.98 -5.54
N GLU A 149 -2.24 2.91 -4.58
CA GLU A 149 -3.35 3.00 -3.63
C GLU A 149 -4.59 3.72 -4.17
N ILE A 150 -4.47 4.55 -5.21
CA ILE A 150 -5.60 5.33 -5.78
C ILE A 150 -6.83 4.46 -6.07
N PRO A 151 -6.78 3.34 -6.80
CA PRO A 151 -7.96 2.54 -7.10
C PRO A 151 -8.63 1.98 -5.84
N PHE A 152 -7.83 1.58 -4.85
CA PHE A 152 -8.31 1.01 -3.58
C PHE A 152 -9.00 2.05 -2.70
N MET A 153 -8.69 3.33 -2.87
CA MET A 153 -9.37 4.42 -2.17
C MET A 153 -10.58 4.96 -2.94
N ILE A 154 -10.51 5.04 -4.26
CA ILE A 154 -11.65 5.51 -5.09
C ILE A 154 -12.86 4.59 -4.91
N LEU A 155 -12.70 3.27 -4.94
CA LEU A 155 -13.80 2.31 -4.90
C LEU A 155 -14.68 2.45 -3.66
N PRO A 156 -14.17 2.42 -2.42
CA PRO A 156 -15.01 2.57 -1.23
C PRO A 156 -15.67 3.95 -1.13
N ILE A 157 -14.97 5.03 -1.55
CA ILE A 157 -15.56 6.38 -1.57
C ILE A 157 -16.71 6.42 -2.57
N PHE A 158 -16.50 5.93 -3.79
CA PHE A 158 -17.53 5.86 -4.82
C PHE A 158 -18.75 5.06 -4.35
N ASN A 159 -18.54 3.87 -3.76
CA ASN A 159 -19.62 3.05 -3.22
C ASN A 159 -20.41 3.74 -2.08
N SER A 160 -19.77 4.65 -1.34
CA SER A 160 -20.44 5.42 -0.29
C SER A 160 -21.28 6.57 -0.85
N LEU A 161 -21.03 7.00 -2.08
CA LEU A 161 -21.76 8.07 -2.77
C LEU A 161 -22.94 7.55 -3.60
N GLU A 162 -22.95 6.24 -3.93
CA GLU A 162 -24.04 5.55 -4.65
C GLU A 162 -25.21 5.23 -3.73
#